data_563d7308438a9df251e3053906582645
#
_entry.id   563d7308438a9df251e3053906582645
#
_cell.length_a   1.000
_cell.length_b   1.000
_cell.length_c   1.000
_cell.angle_alpha   90.00
_cell.angle_beta   90.00
_cell.angle_gamma   90.00
#
_symmetry.space_group_name_H-M   'P 1'
#
loop_
_entity.id
_entity.type
_entity.pdbx_description
1 polymer ?
#
loop_
_entity_poly.entity_id
_entity_poly.type
_entity_poly.pdbx_seq_one_letter_code
_entity_poly.pdbx_strand_id
1 'polypeptide(L)'
;MLISDFAERAGLTPDTVRFYVRLGLLRPETGAKGGARPYQLFTAEHLRAAKVIRTAQSLGMSLKEIASISDERRAGRMTMDRSVAFLAQQLERLERKAAELSAMQGYLHAKIDWLKHGEKGAPPDLEVFSNLQAPAAE
;
A
#
# COMPACT_ATOMS: atom_id res chain seq x y z
N MET A 1 4.34 23.10 9.50
CA MET A 1 5.11 23.02 8.23
C MET A 1 4.22 23.33 7.04
N LEU A 2 4.75 24.02 6.08
CA LEU A 2 4.08 24.19 4.79
C LEU A 2 4.28 22.93 3.94
N ILE A 3 3.52 22.83 2.86
CA ILE A 3 3.47 21.62 2.03
C ILE A 3 4.84 21.17 1.50
N SER A 4 5.70 22.10 1.10
CA SER A 4 7.02 21.75 0.56
C SER A 4 7.92 21.06 1.59
N ASP A 5 7.99 21.62 2.81
CA ASP A 5 8.75 21.04 3.90
C ASP A 5 8.17 19.68 4.31
N PHE A 6 6.86 19.62 4.38
CA PHE A 6 6.16 18.39 4.73
C PHE A 6 6.45 17.28 3.72
N ALA A 7 6.29 17.59 2.44
CA ALA A 7 6.54 16.63 1.37
C ALA A 7 7.98 16.09 1.42
N GLU A 8 8.95 16.98 1.58
CA GLU A 8 10.35 16.58 1.70
C GLU A 8 10.57 15.63 2.88
N ARG A 9 10.07 16.00 4.06
CA ARG A 9 10.21 15.17 5.28
C ARG A 9 9.47 13.85 5.18
N ALA A 10 8.35 13.83 4.50
CA ALA A 10 7.56 12.60 4.28
C ALA A 10 8.11 11.71 3.18
N GLY A 11 9.08 12.21 2.40
CA GLY A 11 9.60 11.49 1.23
C GLY A 11 8.58 11.41 0.10
N LEU A 12 7.74 12.44 -0.03
CA LEU A 12 6.67 12.53 -1.03
C LEU A 12 6.87 13.76 -1.90
N THR A 13 6.18 13.79 -3.04
CA THR A 13 6.07 15.01 -3.83
C THR A 13 4.93 15.89 -3.30
N PRO A 14 4.99 17.21 -3.48
CA PRO A 14 3.86 18.07 -3.12
C PRO A 14 2.55 17.65 -3.78
N ASP A 15 2.59 17.17 -5.02
CA ASP A 15 1.40 16.69 -5.71
C ASP A 15 0.78 15.46 -5.04
N THR A 16 1.61 14.53 -4.60
CA THR A 16 1.15 13.36 -3.84
C THR A 16 0.51 13.80 -2.52
N VAL A 17 1.10 14.76 -1.83
CA VAL A 17 0.53 15.31 -0.59
C VAL A 17 -0.84 15.93 -0.86
N ARG A 18 -0.98 16.74 -1.91
CA ARG A 18 -2.26 17.32 -2.32
C ARG A 18 -3.30 16.26 -2.61
N PHE A 19 -2.87 15.17 -3.26
CA PHE A 19 -3.75 14.04 -3.56
C PHE A 19 -4.25 13.38 -2.27
N TYR A 20 -3.37 13.15 -1.30
CA TYR A 20 -3.76 12.61 -0.01
C TYR A 20 -4.75 13.53 0.73
N VAL A 21 -4.57 14.83 0.62
CA VAL A 21 -5.51 15.80 1.20
C VAL A 21 -6.87 15.70 0.51
N ARG A 22 -6.90 15.62 -0.82
CA ARG A 22 -8.15 15.47 -1.57
C ARG A 22 -8.91 14.19 -1.20
N LEU A 23 -8.19 13.12 -0.91
CA LEU A 23 -8.79 11.85 -0.50
C LEU A 23 -9.22 11.85 0.97
N GLY A 24 -8.92 12.91 1.73
CA GLY A 24 -9.22 12.97 3.15
C GLY A 24 -8.28 12.16 4.03
N LEU A 25 -7.19 11.66 3.48
CA LEU A 25 -6.16 10.91 4.24
C LEU A 25 -5.32 11.81 5.14
N LEU A 26 -5.06 13.03 4.69
CA LEU A 26 -4.41 14.07 5.45
C LEU A 26 -5.37 15.25 5.56
N ARG A 27 -5.52 15.80 6.76
CA ARG A 27 -6.41 16.93 7.03
C ARG A 27 -5.63 18.04 7.73
N PRO A 28 -4.81 18.79 6.97
CA PRO A 28 -4.03 19.89 7.52
C PRO A 28 -4.94 21.04 7.96
N GLU A 29 -4.48 21.81 8.92
CA GLU A 29 -5.16 23.06 9.28
C GLU A 29 -4.93 24.10 8.19
N THR A 30 -5.92 24.93 7.97
CA THR A 30 -5.83 26.02 7.02
C THR A 30 -5.47 27.32 7.75
N GLY A 31 -4.36 27.93 7.34
CA GLY A 31 -3.94 29.25 7.85
C GLY A 31 -4.09 30.31 6.79
N ALA A 32 -4.40 31.53 7.20
CA ALA A 32 -4.42 32.71 6.33
C ALA A 32 -3.56 33.79 6.96
N LYS A 33 -2.63 34.35 6.19
CA LYS A 33 -1.73 35.38 6.65
C LYS A 33 -1.93 36.63 5.77
N GLY A 34 -2.36 37.74 6.38
CA GLY A 34 -2.37 39.04 5.73
C GLY A 34 -3.21 39.14 4.46
N GLY A 35 -4.41 38.56 4.39
CA GLY A 35 -5.25 38.57 3.22
C GLY A 35 -4.78 37.73 2.06
N ALA A 36 -3.70 37.00 2.22
CA ALA A 36 -3.17 36.09 1.22
C ALA A 36 -4.02 34.81 1.10
N ARG A 37 -3.78 34.04 0.06
CA ARG A 37 -4.44 32.74 -0.15
C ARG A 37 -4.27 31.88 1.08
N PRO A 38 -5.32 31.11 1.48
CA PRO A 38 -5.19 30.14 2.55
C PRO A 38 -4.08 29.15 2.24
N TYR A 39 -3.26 28.84 3.21
CA TYR A 39 -2.22 27.82 3.10
C TYR A 39 -2.45 26.71 4.10
N GLN A 40 -2.00 25.52 3.77
CA GLN A 40 -2.16 24.33 4.59
C GLN A 40 -0.98 24.18 5.54
N LEU A 41 -1.28 23.88 6.81
CA LEU A 41 -0.28 23.65 7.84
C LEU A 41 -0.28 22.16 8.24
N PHE A 42 0.88 21.57 8.12
CA PHE A 42 1.11 20.17 8.45
C PHE A 42 1.90 20.05 9.75
N THR A 43 1.63 19.01 10.51
CA THR A 43 2.25 18.75 11.81
C THR A 43 3.01 17.44 11.81
N ALA A 44 3.71 17.15 12.91
CA ALA A 44 4.36 15.86 13.11
C ALA A 44 3.38 14.69 13.08
N GLU A 45 2.12 14.92 13.49
CA GLU A 45 1.08 13.88 13.39
C GLU A 45 0.75 13.54 11.95
N HIS A 46 0.74 14.54 11.08
CA HIS A 46 0.55 14.30 9.64
C HIS A 46 1.73 13.53 9.04
N LEU A 47 2.96 13.73 9.55
CA LEU A 47 4.11 12.91 9.14
C LEU A 47 3.92 11.44 9.53
N ARG A 48 3.43 11.19 10.75
CA ARG A 48 3.12 9.83 11.19
C ARG A 48 2.02 9.21 10.33
N ALA A 49 0.97 9.97 10.05
CA ALA A 49 -0.12 9.53 9.18
C ALA A 49 0.38 9.17 7.77
N ALA A 50 1.24 10.01 7.20
CA ALA A 50 1.84 9.73 5.88
C ALA A 50 2.64 8.42 5.90
N LYS A 51 3.38 8.17 6.97
CA LYS A 51 4.14 6.92 7.12
C LYS A 51 3.22 5.70 7.20
N VAL A 52 2.12 5.80 7.95
CA VAL A 52 1.12 4.73 8.05
C VAL A 52 0.49 4.47 6.69
N ILE A 53 0.13 5.51 5.93
CA ILE A 53 -0.43 5.40 4.58
C ILE A 53 0.53 4.64 3.67
N ARG A 54 1.81 5.02 3.65
CA ARG A 54 2.82 4.36 2.83
C ARG A 54 3.02 2.90 3.22
N THR A 55 3.03 2.62 4.52
CA THR A 55 3.14 1.25 5.02
C THR A 55 1.95 0.41 4.55
N ALA A 56 0.74 0.94 4.66
CA ALA A 56 -0.47 0.26 4.19
C ALA A 56 -0.43 0.00 2.68
N GLN A 57 0.06 0.96 1.89
CA GLN A 57 0.27 0.76 0.45
C GLN A 57 1.27 -0.37 0.19
N SER A 58 2.33 -0.46 0.98
CA SER A 58 3.32 -1.55 0.87
C SER A 58 2.70 -2.92 1.15
N LEU A 59 1.66 -2.98 1.96
CA LEU A 59 0.90 -4.20 2.23
C LEU A 59 -0.09 -4.55 1.11
N GLY A 60 -0.16 -3.71 0.08
CA GLY A 60 -1.05 -3.94 -1.07
C GLY A 60 -2.41 -3.26 -0.96
N MET A 61 -2.62 -2.41 0.02
CA MET A 61 -3.87 -1.65 0.13
C MET A 61 -3.89 -0.50 -0.86
N SER A 62 -5.05 -0.29 -1.49
CA SER A 62 -5.26 0.89 -2.33
C SER A 62 -5.48 2.12 -1.46
N LEU A 63 -5.21 3.31 -2.01
CA LEU A 63 -5.49 4.56 -1.29
C LEU A 63 -6.97 4.70 -0.95
N LYS A 64 -7.85 4.19 -1.80
CA LYS A 64 -9.29 4.18 -1.55
C LYS A 64 -9.66 3.33 -0.34
N GLU A 65 -9.07 2.13 -0.23
CA GLU A 65 -9.25 1.27 0.94
C GLU A 65 -8.73 1.94 2.21
N ILE A 66 -7.56 2.57 2.14
CA ILE A 66 -6.95 3.28 3.27
C ILE A 66 -7.84 4.44 3.70
N ALA A 67 -8.39 5.20 2.75
CA ALA A 67 -9.31 6.31 3.04
C ALA A 67 -10.57 5.81 3.74
N SER A 68 -11.14 4.70 3.27
CA SER A 68 -12.32 4.09 3.89
C SER A 68 -12.08 3.67 5.34
N ILE A 69 -10.95 3.05 5.61
CA ILE A 69 -10.56 2.64 6.98
C ILE A 69 -10.31 3.86 7.87
N SER A 70 -9.68 4.90 7.33
CA SER A 70 -9.46 6.16 8.05
C SER A 70 -10.78 6.82 8.45
N ASP A 71 -11.75 6.83 7.55
CA ASP A 71 -13.08 7.40 7.81
C ASP A 71 -13.82 6.58 8.87
N GLU A 72 -13.73 5.25 8.80
CA GLU A 72 -14.32 4.36 9.80
C GLU A 72 -13.76 4.65 11.20
N ARG A 73 -12.44 4.84 11.29
CA ARG A 73 -11.76 5.17 12.55
C ARG A 73 -12.20 6.54 13.08
N ARG A 74 -12.27 7.55 12.23
CA ARG A 74 -12.70 8.90 12.63
C ARG A 74 -14.15 8.93 13.10
N ALA A 75 -14.99 8.07 12.52
CA ALA A 75 -16.39 7.96 12.90
C ALA A 75 -16.60 7.14 14.19
N GLY A 76 -15.54 6.61 14.79
CA GLY A 76 -15.64 5.81 16.01
C GLY A 76 -16.20 4.41 15.80
N ARG A 77 -16.22 3.94 14.55
CA ARG A 77 -16.75 2.60 14.23
C ARG A 77 -15.66 1.51 14.24
N MET A 78 -14.40 1.88 14.46
CA MET A 78 -13.30 0.94 14.49
C MET A 78 -13.18 0.30 15.88
N THR A 79 -13.98 -0.74 16.12
CA THR A 79 -13.93 -1.55 17.34
C THR A 79 -12.71 -2.47 17.32
N MET A 80 -12.41 -3.08 18.47
CA MET A 80 -11.35 -4.09 18.58
C MET A 80 -11.61 -5.25 17.59
N ASP A 81 -12.82 -5.78 17.57
CA ASP A 81 -13.18 -6.87 16.68
C ASP A 81 -13.04 -6.48 15.21
N ARG A 82 -13.46 -5.27 14.87
CA ARG A 82 -13.31 -4.75 13.50
C ARG A 82 -11.84 -4.60 13.12
N SER A 83 -11.00 -4.11 14.02
CA SER A 83 -9.56 -3.98 13.81
C SER A 83 -8.90 -5.34 13.58
N VAL A 84 -9.24 -6.33 14.40
CA VAL A 84 -8.72 -7.69 14.25
C VAL A 84 -9.14 -8.30 12.92
N ALA A 85 -10.41 -8.18 12.56
CA ALA A 85 -10.93 -8.69 11.29
C ALA A 85 -10.21 -8.05 10.09
N PHE A 86 -10.02 -6.75 10.14
CA PHE A 86 -9.33 -6.02 9.08
C PHE A 86 -7.87 -6.47 8.93
N LEU A 87 -7.13 -6.56 10.05
CA LEU A 87 -5.73 -7.00 10.03
C LEU A 87 -5.59 -8.45 9.59
N ALA A 88 -6.50 -9.32 10.01
CA ALA A 88 -6.54 -10.72 9.58
C ALA A 88 -6.73 -10.83 8.07
N GLN A 89 -7.59 -9.99 7.50
CA GLN A 89 -7.80 -9.93 6.05
C GLN A 89 -6.53 -9.49 5.31
N GLN A 90 -5.81 -8.50 5.83
CA GLN A 90 -4.54 -8.07 5.24
C GLN A 90 -3.48 -9.16 5.32
N LEU A 91 -3.40 -9.86 6.45
CA LEU A 91 -2.47 -10.98 6.64
C LEU A 91 -2.76 -12.10 5.62
N GLU A 92 -4.02 -12.46 5.44
CA GLU A 92 -4.41 -13.47 4.46
C GLU A 92 -3.99 -13.10 3.03
N ARG A 93 -4.16 -11.83 2.65
CA ARG A 93 -3.71 -11.31 1.34
C ARG A 93 -2.20 -11.46 1.18
N LEU A 94 -1.43 -11.14 2.22
CA LEU A 94 0.04 -11.28 2.21
C LEU A 94 0.47 -12.74 2.12
N GLU A 95 -0.18 -13.63 2.84
CA GLU A 95 0.11 -15.06 2.80
C GLU A 95 -0.11 -15.63 1.42
N ARG A 96 -1.19 -15.25 0.73
CA ARG A 96 -1.42 -15.64 -0.66
C ARG A 96 -0.33 -15.12 -1.57
N LYS A 97 0.07 -13.86 -1.42
CA LYS A 97 1.13 -13.27 -2.22
C LYS A 97 2.48 -13.95 -1.99
N ALA A 98 2.78 -14.30 -0.74
CA ALA A 98 3.99 -15.04 -0.40
C ALA A 98 3.99 -16.43 -1.05
N ALA A 99 2.86 -17.13 -1.07
CA ALA A 99 2.73 -18.42 -1.73
C ALA A 99 2.93 -18.30 -3.24
N GLU A 100 2.38 -17.25 -3.87
CA GLU A 100 2.57 -16.97 -5.28
C GLU A 100 4.05 -16.74 -5.62
N LEU A 101 4.72 -15.91 -4.83
CA LEU A 101 6.15 -15.63 -5.02
C LEU A 101 7.00 -16.90 -4.83
N SER A 102 6.67 -17.71 -3.85
CA SER A 102 7.35 -19.00 -3.62
C SER A 102 7.20 -19.93 -4.82
N ALA A 103 6.01 -19.99 -5.42
CA ALA A 103 5.77 -20.79 -6.62
C ALA A 103 6.60 -20.29 -7.81
N MET A 104 6.68 -18.97 -7.99
CA MET A 104 7.51 -18.35 -9.04
C MET A 104 8.98 -18.67 -8.85
N GLN A 105 9.47 -18.59 -7.60
CA GLN A 105 10.86 -18.93 -7.27
C GLN A 105 11.15 -20.39 -7.58
N GLY A 106 10.23 -21.30 -7.22
CA GLY A 106 10.35 -22.72 -7.53
C GLY A 106 10.48 -22.99 -9.01
N TYR A 107 9.65 -22.31 -9.80
CA TYR A 107 9.74 -22.42 -11.26
C TYR A 107 11.11 -21.95 -11.79
N LEU A 108 11.59 -20.81 -11.32
CA LEU A 108 12.88 -20.27 -11.77
C LEU A 108 14.04 -21.17 -11.37
N HIS A 109 14.04 -21.72 -10.16
CA HIS A 109 15.04 -22.70 -9.76
C HIS A 109 15.03 -23.92 -10.67
N ALA A 110 13.87 -24.47 -10.94
CA ALA A 110 13.73 -25.64 -11.82
C ALA A 110 14.17 -25.33 -13.26
N LYS A 111 13.85 -24.15 -13.76
CA LYS A 111 14.25 -23.73 -15.11
C LYS A 111 15.75 -23.55 -15.22
N ILE A 112 16.37 -22.94 -14.22
CA ILE A 112 17.83 -22.76 -14.18
C ILE A 112 18.52 -24.12 -14.17
N ASP A 113 18.06 -25.04 -13.33
CA ASP A 113 18.62 -26.40 -13.24
C ASP A 113 18.47 -27.14 -14.55
N TRP A 114 17.30 -27.06 -15.18
CA TRP A 114 17.04 -27.70 -16.46
C TRP A 114 17.99 -27.20 -17.55
N LEU A 115 18.21 -25.89 -17.63
CA LEU A 115 19.15 -25.28 -18.56
C LEU A 115 20.61 -25.70 -18.27
N LYS A 116 21.00 -25.71 -17.00
CA LYS A 116 22.36 -26.09 -16.59
C LYS A 116 22.69 -27.53 -16.92
N HIS A 117 21.70 -28.42 -16.97
CA HIS A 117 21.85 -29.82 -17.31
C HIS A 117 21.62 -30.13 -18.79
N GLY A 118 21.68 -29.10 -19.64
CA GLY A 118 21.62 -29.25 -21.10
C GLY A 118 20.22 -29.53 -21.64
N GLU A 119 19.21 -29.04 -20.97
CA GLU A 119 17.80 -29.18 -21.39
C GLU A 119 17.34 -30.64 -21.50
N LYS A 120 17.84 -31.49 -20.62
CA LYS A 120 17.45 -32.91 -20.61
C LYS A 120 16.11 -33.10 -19.91
N GLY A 121 15.24 -33.89 -20.55
CA GLY A 121 13.90 -34.13 -20.03
C GLY A 121 12.93 -33.02 -20.36
N ALA A 122 11.73 -33.10 -19.78
CA ALA A 122 10.69 -32.10 -19.98
C ALA A 122 11.05 -30.78 -19.28
N PRO A 123 10.79 -29.62 -19.89
CA PRO A 123 10.98 -28.34 -19.21
C PRO A 123 10.00 -28.19 -18.05
N PRO A 124 10.33 -27.33 -17.06
CA PRO A 124 9.40 -27.05 -15.95
C PRO A 124 8.05 -26.57 -16.44
N ASP A 125 7.01 -26.93 -15.72
CA ASP A 125 5.63 -26.63 -16.06
C ASP A 125 5.30 -25.16 -15.81
N LEU A 126 4.75 -24.48 -16.83
CA LEU A 126 4.32 -23.10 -16.75
C LEU A 126 2.92 -22.92 -16.12
N GLU A 127 2.22 -24.00 -15.78
CA GLU A 127 0.88 -23.91 -15.17
C GLU A 127 0.87 -23.11 -13.87
N VAL A 128 1.98 -23.08 -13.14
CA VAL A 128 2.14 -22.26 -11.95
C VAL A 128 1.85 -20.77 -12.23
N PHE A 129 2.24 -20.28 -13.41
CA PHE A 129 1.98 -18.89 -13.81
C PHE A 129 0.54 -18.68 -14.26
N SER A 130 -0.09 -19.68 -14.86
CA SER A 130 -1.49 -19.60 -15.27
C SER A 130 -2.40 -19.42 -14.08
N ASN A 131 -2.12 -20.09 -12.96
CA ASN A 131 -2.87 -19.95 -11.72
C ASN A 131 -2.70 -18.56 -11.08
N LEU A 132 -1.52 -17.95 -11.25
CA LEU A 132 -1.22 -16.62 -10.70
C LEU A 132 -1.85 -15.47 -11.48
N GLN A 133 -2.18 -15.71 -12.77
CA GLN A 133 -2.77 -14.72 -13.67
C GLN A 133 -4.30 -14.71 -13.64
N ALA A 134 -4.90 -15.61 -12.87
CA ALA A 134 -6.34 -15.61 -12.71
C ALA A 134 -6.76 -14.26 -12.10
N PRO A 135 -7.78 -13.59 -12.66
CA PRO A 135 -8.22 -12.31 -12.11
C PRO A 135 -8.63 -12.51 -10.66
N ALA A 136 -8.16 -11.61 -9.79
CA ALA A 136 -8.60 -11.61 -8.41
C ALA A 136 -10.11 -11.46 -8.39
N ALA A 137 -10.79 -12.31 -7.64
CA ALA A 137 -12.23 -12.15 -7.42
C ALA A 137 -12.44 -10.78 -6.75
N GLU A 138 -13.14 -9.91 -7.45
CA GLU A 138 -13.51 -8.59 -6.93
C GLU A 138 -14.49 -8.70 -5.78
#